data_bedc6041a9cc23224498eb286c36494a
#
_entry.id   bedc6041a9cc23224498eb286c36494a
#
_cell.length_a   1.000
_cell.length_b   1.000
_cell.length_c   1.000
_cell.angle_alpha   90.00
_cell.angle_beta   90.00
_cell.angle_gamma   90.00
#
_symmetry.space_group_name_H-M   'P 1'
#
loop_
_entity.id
_entity.type
_entity.pdbx_description
1 polymer ?
#
loop_
_entity_poly.entity_id
_entity_poly.type
_entity_poly.pdbx_seq_one_letter_code
_entity_poly.pdbx_strand_id
1 'polypeptide(L)'
;MKSYSILVNTCDSFEDCWEPFFRLWSLYWPDCPARVYLNTEYKTYSGPEKNVVSLRSCAGRTIPGRGRATWSECLKWALEAMETDTVLYMQEDYFLTAPVDGGAVERYAEQMRAHPEIPCIQLTPEGIPAREPRYEGLFTSDPDYPWYACCQGSLWRREALLSLLRKEESAWKFECFGSRRAKYSRMEFLTVDPSLFSREGYQIIPYIFTGIIHGKWYGPVAELFERHGISMDFSRRGFFDPEEKPPCSARIRNAARNWKTWRSRLELRSMKRRFLREENACGGN
;
A
#
# COMPACT_ATOMS: atom_id res chain seq x y z
N MET A 1 14.89 20.23 0.30
CA MET A 1 14.13 19.12 0.97
C MET A 1 13.83 18.07 -0.06
N LYS A 2 13.85 16.78 0.28
CA LYS A 2 13.48 15.71 -0.64
C LYS A 2 11.99 15.81 -0.95
N SER A 3 11.59 15.52 -2.19
CA SER A 3 10.21 15.67 -2.66
C SER A 3 9.26 14.63 -2.04
N TYR A 4 9.78 13.46 -1.63
CA TYR A 4 9.03 12.37 -1.01
C TYR A 4 9.91 11.50 -0.12
N SER A 5 9.29 10.68 0.71
CA SER A 5 9.89 9.54 1.41
C SER A 5 9.19 8.24 1.00
N ILE A 6 9.83 7.11 1.26
CA ILE A 6 9.29 5.80 0.96
C ILE A 6 8.90 5.11 2.25
N LEU A 7 7.69 4.58 2.30
CA LEU A 7 7.20 3.75 3.39
C LEU A 7 7.03 2.31 2.91
N VAL A 8 7.87 1.42 3.39
CA VAL A 8 7.71 -0.02 3.24
C VAL A 8 6.93 -0.51 4.46
N ASN A 9 5.64 -0.75 4.26
CA ASN A 9 4.76 -1.19 5.33
C ASN A 9 4.90 -2.69 5.55
N THR A 10 5.22 -3.09 6.77
CA THR A 10 5.48 -4.48 7.16
C THR A 10 5.02 -4.76 8.58
N CYS A 11 5.29 -5.95 9.08
CA CYS A 11 5.23 -6.31 10.49
C CYS A 11 6.31 -7.33 10.84
N ASP A 12 6.61 -7.50 12.12
CA ASP A 12 7.72 -8.34 12.58
C ASP A 12 7.58 -9.82 12.18
N SER A 13 6.37 -10.29 11.90
CA SER A 13 6.15 -11.67 11.41
C SER A 13 6.52 -11.89 9.94
N PHE A 14 6.83 -10.82 9.22
CA PHE A 14 7.29 -10.82 7.84
C PHE A 14 8.78 -10.43 7.70
N GLU A 15 9.55 -10.57 8.78
CA GLU A 15 10.99 -10.26 8.77
C GLU A 15 11.78 -11.07 7.74
N ASP A 16 11.29 -12.26 7.38
CA ASP A 16 11.87 -13.12 6.35
C ASP A 16 11.78 -12.51 4.94
N CYS A 17 10.93 -11.50 4.72
CA CYS A 17 10.85 -10.76 3.47
C CYS A 17 11.86 -9.60 3.40
N TRP A 18 12.39 -9.09 4.53
CA TRP A 18 13.12 -7.82 4.54
C TRP A 18 14.48 -7.89 3.83
N GLU A 19 15.26 -8.91 4.12
CA GLU A 19 16.57 -9.07 3.46
C GLU A 19 16.42 -9.28 1.95
N PRO A 20 15.61 -10.22 1.43
CA PRO A 20 15.40 -10.36 -0.01
C PRO A 20 14.80 -9.11 -0.66
N PHE A 21 13.89 -8.40 0.02
CA PHE A 21 13.33 -7.15 -0.48
C PHE A 21 14.42 -6.11 -0.70
N PHE A 22 15.24 -5.83 0.31
CA PHE A 22 16.29 -4.82 0.20
C PHE A 22 17.45 -5.25 -0.70
N ARG A 23 17.74 -6.54 -0.83
CA ARG A 23 18.72 -7.05 -1.78
C ARG A 23 18.29 -6.77 -3.23
N LEU A 24 17.02 -7.03 -3.58
CA LEU A 24 16.47 -6.70 -4.89
C LEU A 24 16.34 -5.17 -5.07
N TRP A 25 16.00 -4.45 -4.01
CA TRP A 25 15.99 -3.00 -4.00
C TRP A 25 17.35 -2.40 -4.37
N SER A 26 18.42 -2.85 -3.71
CA SER A 26 19.78 -2.39 -3.98
C SER A 26 20.25 -2.72 -5.40
N LEU A 27 19.73 -3.78 -6.00
CA LEU A 27 20.01 -4.17 -7.38
C LEU A 27 19.24 -3.30 -8.39
N TYR A 28 17.97 -3.07 -8.14
CA TYR A 28 17.05 -2.48 -9.13
C TYR A 28 16.71 -1.00 -8.88
N TRP A 29 17.08 -0.46 -7.71
CA TRP A 29 16.96 0.96 -7.39
C TRP A 29 18.13 1.48 -6.56
N PRO A 30 19.39 1.28 -7.01
CA PRO A 30 20.60 1.63 -6.24
C PRO A 30 20.70 3.13 -5.93
N ASP A 31 20.22 3.97 -6.85
CA ASP A 31 20.29 5.44 -6.77
C ASP A 31 19.06 6.07 -6.14
N CYS A 32 18.23 5.30 -5.43
CA CYS A 32 17.04 5.83 -4.78
C CYS A 32 17.40 6.99 -3.84
N PRO A 33 16.97 8.25 -4.13
CA PRO A 33 17.39 9.41 -3.36
C PRO A 33 16.61 9.54 -2.06
N ALA A 34 15.46 8.87 -1.95
CA ALA A 34 14.54 9.03 -0.84
C ALA A 34 15.01 8.26 0.41
N ARG A 35 14.59 8.74 1.58
CA ARG A 35 14.68 7.95 2.81
C ARG A 35 13.63 6.87 2.80
N VAL A 36 14.02 5.65 3.15
CA VAL A 36 13.13 4.50 3.24
C VAL A 36 12.81 4.24 4.70
N TYR A 37 11.54 4.29 5.06
CA TYR A 37 11.03 3.94 6.36
C TYR A 37 10.44 2.53 6.32
N LEU A 38 11.05 1.59 7.03
CA LEU A 38 10.52 0.25 7.21
C LEU A 38 9.61 0.25 8.46
N ASN A 39 8.32 0.05 8.27
CA ASN A 39 7.32 0.09 9.34
C ASN A 39 7.26 -1.22 10.13
N THR A 40 8.28 -1.50 10.91
CA THR A 40 8.34 -2.65 11.83
C THR A 40 7.52 -2.40 13.10
N GLU A 41 7.13 -3.46 13.83
CA GLU A 41 6.44 -3.33 15.13
C GLU A 41 7.45 -3.04 16.26
N TYR A 42 8.45 -3.88 16.45
CA TYR A 42 9.46 -3.79 17.51
C TYR A 42 10.89 -4.04 17.00
N LYS A 43 11.05 -4.84 15.92
CA LYS A 43 12.32 -5.26 15.39
C LYS A 43 13.00 -4.15 14.58
N THR A 44 14.31 -4.28 14.45
CA THR A 44 15.14 -3.40 13.62
C THR A 44 15.74 -4.22 12.49
N TYR A 45 15.65 -3.72 11.28
CA TYR A 45 16.40 -4.25 10.14
C TYR A 45 17.84 -3.72 10.19
N SER A 46 18.80 -4.60 9.98
CA SER A 46 20.24 -4.28 10.07
C SER A 46 20.95 -4.69 8.76
N GLY A 47 20.41 -4.25 7.62
CA GLY A 47 21.04 -4.45 6.30
C GLY A 47 22.10 -3.39 5.97
N PRO A 48 22.77 -3.54 4.82
CA PRO A 48 23.82 -2.63 4.38
C PRO A 48 23.29 -1.27 3.88
N GLU A 49 22.00 -1.13 3.66
CA GLU A 49 21.37 0.05 3.10
C GLU A 49 21.34 1.22 4.10
N LYS A 50 22.12 2.26 3.82
CA LYS A 50 22.29 3.40 4.76
C LYS A 50 21.08 4.33 4.86
N ASN A 51 20.16 4.28 3.89
CA ASN A 51 18.97 5.14 3.85
C ASN A 51 17.71 4.48 4.43
N VAL A 52 17.81 3.25 4.98
CA VAL A 52 16.70 2.52 5.59
C VAL A 52 16.64 2.80 7.09
N VAL A 53 15.46 3.17 7.58
CA VAL A 53 15.17 3.42 8.98
C VAL A 53 14.02 2.56 9.45
N SER A 54 14.24 1.69 10.43
CA SER A 54 13.17 0.93 11.08
C SER A 54 12.41 1.79 12.06
N LEU A 55 11.11 1.96 11.86
CA LEU A 55 10.29 2.87 12.69
C LEU A 55 9.94 2.31 14.06
N ARG A 56 9.84 0.99 14.18
CA ARG A 56 9.45 0.29 15.41
C ARG A 56 8.17 0.88 16.01
N SER A 57 7.12 0.97 15.20
CA SER A 57 5.90 1.74 15.46
C SER A 57 5.18 1.38 16.76
N CYS A 58 5.41 0.19 17.32
CA CYS A 58 4.84 -0.25 18.60
C CYS A 58 5.76 -0.01 19.81
N ALA A 59 7.04 0.33 19.58
CA ALA A 59 8.00 0.52 20.69
C ALA A 59 7.58 1.69 21.58
N GLY A 60 7.61 1.48 22.90
CA GLY A 60 7.22 2.50 23.89
C GLY A 60 5.72 2.82 23.95
N ARG A 61 4.87 2.10 23.20
CA ARG A 61 3.42 2.31 23.20
C ARG A 61 2.69 1.26 24.04
N THR A 62 1.71 1.71 24.82
CA THR A 62 0.77 0.80 25.50
C THR A 62 -0.36 0.45 24.56
N ILE A 63 -0.56 -0.86 24.33
CA ILE A 63 -1.64 -1.39 23.45
C ILE A 63 -2.71 -2.02 24.35
N PRO A 64 -3.78 -1.28 24.72
CA PRO A 64 -4.74 -1.75 25.70
C PRO A 64 -5.51 -3.00 25.23
N GLY A 65 -5.52 -4.04 26.04
CA GLY A 65 -6.46 -5.17 25.95
C GLY A 65 -6.30 -6.12 24.76
N ARG A 66 -5.26 -5.98 23.90
CA ARG A 66 -5.12 -6.78 22.68
C ARG A 66 -3.80 -7.51 22.50
N GLY A 67 -2.77 -7.15 23.24
CA GLY A 67 -1.43 -7.72 23.10
C GLY A 67 -0.71 -7.37 21.77
N ARG A 68 -1.41 -6.92 20.73
CA ARG A 68 -0.85 -6.53 19.43
C ARG A 68 -1.63 -5.38 18.81
N ALA A 69 -0.92 -4.42 18.20
CA ALA A 69 -1.50 -3.34 17.40
C ALA A 69 -2.14 -3.88 16.10
N THR A 70 -3.10 -3.14 15.57
CA THR A 70 -3.67 -3.46 14.26
C THR A 70 -2.78 -2.92 13.15
N TRP A 71 -2.96 -3.42 11.93
CA TRP A 71 -2.29 -2.91 10.74
C TRP A 71 -2.49 -1.39 10.58
N SER A 72 -3.72 -0.91 10.72
CA SER A 72 -4.02 0.53 10.61
C SER A 72 -3.41 1.37 11.73
N GLU A 73 -3.28 0.85 12.96
CA GLU A 73 -2.60 1.55 14.04
C GLU A 73 -1.10 1.71 13.73
N CYS A 74 -0.43 0.62 13.31
CA CYS A 74 0.98 0.66 12.93
C CYS A 74 1.22 1.62 11.75
N LEU A 75 0.40 1.55 10.71
CA LEU A 75 0.51 2.43 9.55
C LEU A 75 0.29 3.90 9.93
N LYS A 76 -0.72 4.18 10.76
CA LYS A 76 -0.98 5.54 11.25
C LYS A 76 0.24 6.10 11.99
N TRP A 77 0.80 5.34 12.93
CA TRP A 77 1.96 5.77 13.70
C TRP A 77 3.21 5.97 12.84
N ALA A 78 3.37 5.13 11.81
CA ALA A 78 4.45 5.30 10.84
C ALA A 78 4.30 6.62 10.07
N LEU A 79 3.11 6.90 9.53
CA LEU A 79 2.83 8.14 8.80
C LEU A 79 2.99 9.39 9.69
N GLU A 80 2.57 9.31 10.96
CA GLU A 80 2.76 10.40 11.94
C GLU A 80 4.23 10.67 12.27
N ALA A 81 5.11 9.67 12.15
CA ALA A 81 6.55 9.80 12.39
C ALA A 81 7.32 10.31 11.16
N MET A 82 6.70 10.38 9.98
CA MET A 82 7.34 10.84 8.75
C MET A 82 7.24 12.36 8.61
N GLU A 83 8.31 12.96 8.09
CA GLU A 83 8.41 14.42 7.95
C GLU A 83 7.91 14.94 6.59
N THR A 84 7.86 14.08 5.54
CA THR A 84 7.47 14.47 4.19
C THR A 84 5.96 14.42 4.01
N ASP A 85 5.43 15.35 3.21
CA ASP A 85 3.99 15.39 2.87
C ASP A 85 3.62 14.34 1.83
N THR A 86 4.55 13.96 0.96
CA THR A 86 4.37 12.92 -0.04
C THR A 86 5.10 11.65 0.36
N VAL A 87 4.40 10.52 0.28
CA VAL A 87 4.88 9.20 0.68
C VAL A 87 4.65 8.22 -0.45
N LEU A 88 5.72 7.58 -0.95
CA LEU A 88 5.59 6.38 -1.76
C LEU A 88 5.32 5.19 -0.84
N TYR A 89 4.12 4.65 -0.92
CA TYR A 89 3.69 3.47 -0.16
C TYR A 89 4.04 2.20 -0.92
N MET A 90 4.67 1.24 -0.24
CA MET A 90 4.95 -0.12 -0.72
C MET A 90 4.75 -1.13 0.42
N GLN A 91 4.74 -2.41 0.09
CA GLN A 91 4.78 -3.50 1.08
C GLN A 91 6.06 -4.32 0.93
N GLU A 92 6.44 -5.03 1.98
CA GLU A 92 7.67 -5.81 2.10
C GLU A 92 7.75 -7.01 1.16
N ASP A 93 6.63 -7.42 0.60
CA ASP A 93 6.53 -8.55 -0.35
C ASP A 93 6.40 -8.13 -1.82
N TYR A 94 6.60 -6.82 -2.11
CA TYR A 94 6.67 -6.29 -3.47
C TYR A 94 8.09 -6.37 -4.00
N PHE A 95 8.54 -7.60 -4.28
CA PHE A 95 9.89 -7.89 -4.74
C PHE A 95 10.11 -7.33 -6.14
N LEU A 96 11.06 -6.41 -6.28
CA LEU A 96 11.40 -5.80 -7.56
C LEU A 96 11.93 -6.85 -8.55
N THR A 97 11.50 -6.75 -9.81
CA THR A 97 11.82 -7.70 -10.87
C THR A 97 12.68 -7.12 -11.99
N ALA A 98 12.76 -5.77 -12.05
CA ALA A 98 13.53 -5.00 -13.03
C ALA A 98 13.84 -3.60 -12.46
N PRO A 99 14.71 -2.81 -13.12
CA PRO A 99 15.04 -1.45 -12.69
C PRO A 99 13.82 -0.54 -12.56
N VAL A 100 13.77 0.23 -11.45
CA VAL A 100 12.75 1.23 -11.19
C VAL A 100 13.04 2.50 -12.00
N ASP A 101 12.03 3.08 -12.66
CA ASP A 101 12.12 4.43 -13.21
C ASP A 101 11.98 5.47 -12.09
N GLY A 102 13.09 5.71 -11.38
CA GLY A 102 13.15 6.70 -10.32
C GLY A 102 12.84 8.12 -10.81
N GLY A 103 13.15 8.42 -12.08
CA GLY A 103 12.82 9.70 -12.70
C GLY A 103 11.31 9.92 -12.84
N ALA A 104 10.54 8.88 -13.19
CA ALA A 104 9.09 8.95 -13.22
C ALA A 104 8.50 9.13 -11.81
N VAL A 105 9.02 8.41 -10.82
CA VAL A 105 8.59 8.59 -9.42
C VAL A 105 8.81 10.02 -8.96
N GLU A 106 9.99 10.60 -9.25
CA GLU A 106 10.32 11.98 -8.88
C GLU A 106 9.39 12.99 -9.57
N ARG A 107 9.17 12.87 -10.89
CA ARG A 107 8.26 13.74 -11.66
C ARG A 107 6.85 13.76 -11.04
N TYR A 108 6.29 12.59 -10.72
CA TYR A 108 4.94 12.54 -10.12
C TYR A 108 4.90 13.03 -8.67
N ALA A 109 5.98 12.84 -7.91
CA ALA A 109 6.09 13.42 -6.57
C ALA A 109 6.16 14.96 -6.64
N GLU A 110 6.88 15.53 -7.59
CA GLU A 110 6.91 16.97 -7.86
C GLU A 110 5.56 17.49 -8.32
N GLN A 111 4.86 16.75 -9.16
CA GLN A 111 3.49 17.08 -9.58
C GLN A 111 2.53 17.14 -8.38
N MET A 112 2.59 16.17 -7.46
CA MET A 112 1.83 16.25 -6.23
C MET A 112 2.21 17.46 -5.37
N ARG A 113 3.48 17.86 -5.36
CA ARG A 113 3.93 19.06 -4.65
C ARG A 113 3.38 20.34 -5.26
N ALA A 114 3.33 20.42 -6.60
CA ALA A 114 2.76 21.55 -7.33
C ALA A 114 1.22 21.63 -7.22
N HIS A 115 0.57 20.50 -7.00
CA HIS A 115 -0.88 20.31 -6.95
C HIS A 115 -1.31 19.73 -5.59
N PRO A 116 -1.48 20.56 -4.54
CA PRO A 116 -1.84 20.11 -3.20
C PRO A 116 -3.18 19.36 -3.11
N GLU A 117 -4.05 19.57 -4.10
CA GLU A 117 -5.35 18.91 -4.23
C GLU A 117 -5.24 17.42 -4.60
N ILE A 118 -4.11 16.95 -5.18
CA ILE A 118 -3.93 15.53 -5.54
C ILE A 118 -3.69 14.69 -4.27
N PRO A 119 -4.61 13.81 -3.89
CA PRO A 119 -4.47 12.99 -2.69
C PRO A 119 -3.64 11.72 -2.92
N CYS A 120 -3.66 11.16 -4.14
CA CYS A 120 -2.99 9.91 -4.48
C CYS A 120 -2.73 9.82 -5.98
N ILE A 121 -1.52 9.34 -6.35
CA ILE A 121 -1.17 8.90 -7.70
C ILE A 121 -0.75 7.44 -7.64
N GLN A 122 -1.47 6.59 -8.33
CA GLN A 122 -1.16 5.16 -8.43
C GLN A 122 -0.15 4.93 -9.54
N LEU A 123 1.02 4.35 -9.17
CA LEU A 123 2.16 4.21 -10.07
C LEU A 123 2.23 2.84 -10.75
N THR A 124 1.26 1.99 -10.51
CA THR A 124 1.25 0.64 -11.05
C THR A 124 0.04 0.42 -11.95
N PRO A 125 0.17 -0.36 -13.04
CA PRO A 125 -0.93 -0.67 -13.94
C PRO A 125 -1.93 -1.68 -13.34
N GLU A 126 -1.82 -1.96 -12.05
CA GLU A 126 -2.58 -3.01 -11.38
C GLU A 126 -4.03 -2.60 -11.14
N GLY A 127 -4.76 -2.57 -12.24
CA GLY A 127 -6.18 -2.83 -12.20
C GLY A 127 -7.09 -1.67 -11.85
N ILE A 128 -6.61 -0.43 -11.68
CA ILE A 128 -7.53 0.66 -11.44
C ILE A 128 -7.90 1.29 -12.77
N PRO A 129 -9.18 1.23 -13.17
CA PRO A 129 -9.61 1.78 -14.44
C PRO A 129 -9.33 3.28 -14.51
N ALA A 130 -8.57 3.69 -15.55
CA ALA A 130 -8.40 5.07 -15.93
C ALA A 130 -9.68 5.57 -16.61
N ARG A 131 -10.07 6.82 -16.32
CA ARG A 131 -11.23 7.47 -16.96
C ARG A 131 -10.77 8.56 -17.92
N GLU A 132 -10.49 9.73 -17.43
CA GLU A 132 -10.21 10.92 -18.24
C GLU A 132 -8.79 11.43 -18.01
N PRO A 133 -8.11 11.93 -19.05
CA PRO A 133 -6.85 12.62 -18.90
C PRO A 133 -7.00 13.81 -17.92
N ARG A 134 -6.04 13.93 -16.98
CA ARG A 134 -6.09 15.03 -16.01
C ARG A 134 -4.82 15.89 -16.02
N TYR A 135 -3.68 15.24 -16.10
CA TYR A 135 -2.36 15.83 -16.22
C TYR A 135 -1.54 15.02 -17.22
N GLU A 136 -0.39 15.50 -17.61
CA GLU A 136 0.51 14.77 -18.50
C GLU A 136 0.87 13.40 -17.91
N GLY A 137 0.55 12.33 -18.63
CA GLY A 137 0.78 10.94 -18.21
C GLY A 137 -0.11 10.45 -17.07
N LEU A 138 -1.13 11.23 -16.65
CA LEU A 138 -2.04 10.87 -15.56
C LEU A 138 -3.50 11.03 -15.96
N PHE A 139 -4.30 10.07 -15.52
CA PHE A 139 -5.75 9.98 -15.69
C PHE A 139 -6.45 9.96 -14.34
N THR A 140 -7.68 10.43 -14.30
CA THR A 140 -8.55 10.20 -13.14
C THR A 140 -8.85 8.71 -13.02
N SER A 141 -8.82 8.21 -11.79
CA SER A 141 -9.18 6.81 -11.49
C SER A 141 -10.69 6.67 -11.30
N ASP A 142 -11.23 5.48 -11.57
CA ASP A 142 -12.64 5.20 -11.36
C ASP A 142 -13.00 5.07 -9.87
N PRO A 143 -13.76 6.02 -9.27
CA PRO A 143 -14.14 5.97 -7.87
C PRO A 143 -15.14 4.84 -7.52
N ASP A 144 -15.72 4.19 -8.53
CA ASP A 144 -16.59 3.03 -8.34
C ASP A 144 -15.83 1.70 -8.28
N TYR A 145 -14.54 1.74 -8.60
CA TYR A 145 -13.71 0.55 -8.52
C TYR A 145 -13.54 0.07 -7.07
N PRO A 146 -13.72 -1.23 -6.78
CA PRO A 146 -13.70 -1.76 -5.42
C PRO A 146 -12.41 -1.50 -4.64
N TRP A 147 -11.29 -1.39 -5.35
CA TRP A 147 -9.95 -1.10 -4.80
C TRP A 147 -9.46 0.30 -5.21
N TYR A 148 -10.35 1.28 -5.24
CA TYR A 148 -10.03 2.66 -5.53
C TYR A 148 -8.90 3.20 -4.64
N ALA A 149 -8.94 2.91 -3.32
CA ALA A 149 -7.80 3.04 -2.41
C ALA A 149 -7.18 1.65 -2.21
N CYS A 150 -6.07 1.36 -2.86
CA CYS A 150 -5.38 0.09 -2.74
C CYS A 150 -4.03 0.23 -2.03
N CYS A 151 -3.49 -0.91 -1.60
CA CYS A 151 -2.18 -1.01 -0.96
C CYS A 151 -1.04 -1.23 -1.97
N GLN A 152 -1.26 -0.99 -3.26
CA GLN A 152 -0.23 -1.11 -4.29
C GLN A 152 0.70 0.11 -4.33
N GLY A 153 1.81 0.01 -5.05
CA GLY A 153 2.81 1.07 -5.19
C GLY A 153 2.19 2.39 -5.64
N SER A 154 2.08 3.35 -4.73
CA SER A 154 1.37 4.60 -4.96
C SER A 154 2.01 5.75 -4.20
N LEU A 155 2.06 6.92 -4.82
CA LEU A 155 2.36 8.16 -4.13
C LEU A 155 1.11 8.66 -3.43
N TRP A 156 1.20 8.86 -2.14
CA TRP A 156 0.11 9.37 -1.30
C TRP A 156 0.48 10.72 -0.70
N ARG A 157 -0.48 11.62 -0.67
CA ARG A 157 -0.41 12.70 0.30
C ARG A 157 -0.65 12.11 1.68
N ARG A 158 0.30 12.30 2.57
CA ARG A 158 0.31 11.70 3.92
C ARG A 158 -1.00 11.92 4.67
N GLU A 159 -1.48 13.15 4.69
CA GLU A 159 -2.74 13.50 5.38
C GLU A 159 -3.98 12.85 4.71
N ALA A 160 -3.98 12.70 3.38
CA ALA A 160 -5.06 12.01 2.69
C ALA A 160 -5.13 10.53 3.09
N LEU A 161 -3.98 9.84 3.12
CA LEU A 161 -3.90 8.45 3.57
C LEU A 161 -4.32 8.33 5.04
N LEU A 162 -3.81 9.19 5.93
CA LEU A 162 -4.20 9.24 7.35
C LEU A 162 -5.70 9.40 7.54
N SER A 163 -6.33 10.27 6.75
CA SER A 163 -7.78 10.53 6.84
C SER A 163 -8.65 9.30 6.52
N LEU A 164 -8.12 8.39 5.72
CA LEU A 164 -8.82 7.16 5.30
C LEU A 164 -8.64 6.00 6.27
N LEU A 165 -7.64 6.03 7.18
CA LEU A 165 -7.38 4.93 8.11
C LEU A 165 -8.40 4.86 9.25
N ARG A 166 -8.77 3.65 9.65
CA ARG A 166 -9.57 3.38 10.85
C ARG A 166 -8.93 2.27 11.67
N LYS A 167 -8.86 2.49 12.97
CA LYS A 167 -8.11 1.68 13.95
C LYS A 167 -8.35 0.16 13.86
N GLU A 168 -9.56 -0.28 13.58
CA GLU A 168 -9.92 -1.70 13.57
C GLU A 168 -9.73 -2.38 12.22
N GLU A 169 -9.22 -1.67 11.21
CA GLU A 169 -9.11 -2.18 9.84
C GLU A 169 -7.77 -2.88 9.61
N SER A 170 -7.82 -4.00 8.91
CA SER A 170 -6.65 -4.62 8.26
C SER A 170 -6.46 -4.01 6.87
N ALA A 171 -5.34 -4.30 6.18
CA ALA A 171 -5.11 -3.87 4.80
C ALA A 171 -6.31 -4.15 3.88
N TRP A 172 -6.83 -5.37 3.86
CA TRP A 172 -8.02 -5.76 3.09
C TRP A 172 -9.28 -4.97 3.43
N LYS A 173 -9.45 -4.59 4.71
CA LYS A 173 -10.59 -3.77 5.13
C LYS A 173 -10.39 -2.31 4.77
N PHE A 174 -9.16 -1.82 4.86
CA PHE A 174 -8.81 -0.49 4.37
C PHE A 174 -9.08 -0.39 2.86
N GLU A 175 -8.63 -1.32 2.04
CA GLU A 175 -8.91 -1.29 0.60
C GLU A 175 -10.42 -1.24 0.31
N CYS A 176 -11.21 -2.07 1.01
CA CYS A 176 -12.66 -2.10 0.82
C CYS A 176 -13.38 -0.85 1.36
N PHE A 177 -13.05 -0.40 2.57
CA PHE A 177 -13.75 0.68 3.27
C PHE A 177 -13.11 2.03 2.98
N GLY A 178 -11.80 2.10 2.83
CA GLY A 178 -11.06 3.29 2.43
C GLY A 178 -11.45 3.75 1.04
N SER A 179 -11.61 2.83 0.07
CA SER A 179 -12.13 3.14 -1.27
C SER A 179 -13.49 3.85 -1.21
N ARG A 180 -14.39 3.32 -0.40
CA ARG A 180 -15.72 3.94 -0.23
C ARG A 180 -15.64 5.29 0.49
N ARG A 181 -14.75 5.44 1.49
CA ARG A 181 -14.52 6.73 2.16
C ARG A 181 -13.98 7.75 1.17
N ALA A 182 -12.97 7.38 0.38
CA ALA A 182 -12.40 8.25 -0.64
C ALA A 182 -13.48 8.72 -1.65
N LYS A 183 -14.30 7.79 -2.17
CA LYS A 183 -15.41 8.10 -3.05
C LYS A 183 -16.40 9.09 -2.39
N TYR A 184 -16.89 8.76 -1.19
CA TYR A 184 -17.91 9.60 -0.52
C TYR A 184 -17.35 10.93 0.01
N SER A 185 -16.03 11.06 0.12
CA SER A 185 -15.33 12.32 0.41
C SER A 185 -14.90 13.07 -0.85
N ARG A 186 -15.30 12.60 -2.05
CA ARG A 186 -14.97 13.20 -3.36
C ARG A 186 -13.46 13.38 -3.57
N MET A 187 -12.64 12.49 -3.03
CA MET A 187 -11.21 12.47 -3.31
C MET A 187 -10.99 12.00 -4.75
N GLU A 188 -10.34 12.81 -5.57
CA GLU A 188 -9.97 12.44 -6.94
C GLU A 188 -8.59 11.79 -6.96
N PHE A 189 -8.52 10.48 -7.07
CA PHE A 189 -7.26 9.77 -7.25
C PHE A 189 -6.86 9.73 -8.72
N LEU A 190 -5.57 9.73 -8.94
CA LEU A 190 -4.99 9.61 -10.28
C LEU A 190 -4.32 8.25 -10.47
N THR A 191 -4.26 7.79 -11.69
CA THR A 191 -3.51 6.62 -12.12
C THR A 191 -2.66 6.96 -13.34
N VAL A 192 -1.59 6.21 -13.55
CA VAL A 192 -0.74 6.37 -14.72
C VAL A 192 -1.48 6.02 -16.01
N ASP A 193 -1.07 6.62 -17.10
CA ASP A 193 -1.65 6.39 -18.42
C ASP A 193 -1.55 4.91 -18.83
N PRO A 194 -2.66 4.18 -18.98
CA PRO A 194 -2.63 2.77 -19.31
C PRO A 194 -2.13 2.46 -20.74
N SER A 195 -2.03 3.46 -21.60
CA SER A 195 -1.45 3.30 -22.93
C SER A 195 0.09 3.27 -22.90
N LEU A 196 0.68 3.86 -21.87
CA LEU A 196 2.14 3.93 -21.67
C LEU A 196 2.62 2.87 -20.68
N PHE A 197 1.81 2.52 -19.70
CA PHE A 197 2.18 1.63 -18.61
C PHE A 197 1.30 0.38 -18.62
N SER A 198 1.90 -0.79 -18.66
CA SER A 198 1.19 -2.06 -18.63
C SER A 198 1.95 -3.12 -17.86
N ARG A 199 1.24 -4.14 -17.37
CA ARG A 199 1.82 -5.26 -16.62
C ARG A 199 2.86 -6.05 -17.44
N GLU A 200 2.65 -6.20 -18.73
CA GLU A 200 3.50 -6.95 -19.65
C GLU A 200 4.51 -6.05 -20.38
N GLY A 201 4.38 -4.74 -20.23
CA GLY A 201 5.21 -3.73 -20.88
C GLY A 201 6.00 -2.90 -19.89
N TYR A 202 6.04 -1.60 -20.13
CA TYR A 202 6.76 -0.66 -19.28
C TYR A 202 6.02 -0.46 -17.95
N GLN A 203 6.76 -0.55 -16.85
CA GLN A 203 6.30 -0.28 -15.49
C GLN A 203 7.25 0.70 -14.80
N ILE A 204 6.71 1.65 -14.04
CA ILE A 204 7.52 2.60 -13.25
C ILE A 204 8.24 1.86 -12.13
N ILE A 205 7.52 1.00 -11.42
CA ILE A 205 8.04 0.16 -10.32
C ILE A 205 7.70 -1.30 -10.66
N PRO A 206 8.58 -2.02 -11.37
CA PRO A 206 8.35 -3.43 -11.70
C PRO A 206 8.53 -4.31 -10.47
N TYR A 207 7.49 -5.00 -10.03
CA TYR A 207 7.56 -5.94 -8.92
C TYR A 207 6.56 -7.10 -9.07
N ILE A 208 6.79 -8.18 -8.34
CA ILE A 208 5.78 -9.23 -8.18
C ILE A 208 4.60 -8.61 -7.42
N PHE A 209 3.40 -8.66 -8.00
CA PHE A 209 2.18 -8.02 -7.52
C PHE A 209 1.90 -8.26 -6.02
N THR A 210 2.20 -9.49 -5.52
CA THR A 210 2.32 -9.82 -4.10
C THR A 210 3.17 -11.08 -3.97
N GLY A 211 4.17 -11.04 -3.11
CA GLY A 211 5.05 -12.19 -2.85
C GLY A 211 4.45 -13.18 -1.86
N ILE A 212 3.50 -12.71 -1.03
CA ILE A 212 2.86 -13.50 0.02
C ILE A 212 1.33 -13.46 -0.13
N ILE A 213 0.73 -14.60 -0.42
CA ILE A 213 -0.72 -14.76 -0.52
C ILE A 213 -1.22 -15.60 0.67
N HIS A 214 -2.11 -15.02 1.48
CA HIS A 214 -2.66 -15.69 2.69
C HIS A 214 -1.59 -16.20 3.67
N GLY A 215 -0.42 -15.54 3.72
CA GLY A 215 0.71 -15.91 4.59
C GLY A 215 1.63 -16.98 4.01
N LYS A 216 1.41 -17.43 2.78
CA LYS A 216 2.20 -18.41 2.03
C LYS A 216 2.91 -17.75 0.85
N TRP A 217 4.08 -18.27 0.47
CA TRP A 217 4.83 -17.76 -0.67
C TRP A 217 4.08 -17.96 -1.99
N TYR A 218 4.08 -16.94 -2.83
CA TYR A 218 3.62 -17.04 -4.21
C TYR A 218 4.72 -17.73 -5.04
N GLY A 219 4.37 -18.76 -5.82
CA GLY A 219 5.34 -19.60 -6.53
C GLY A 219 6.42 -18.85 -7.32
N PRO A 220 6.07 -17.83 -8.13
CA PRO A 220 7.03 -17.03 -8.90
C PRO A 220 8.12 -16.33 -8.08
N VAL A 221 7.94 -16.15 -6.76
CA VAL A 221 8.98 -15.61 -5.87
C VAL A 221 10.19 -16.53 -5.79
N ALA A 222 9.96 -17.85 -5.76
CA ALA A 222 11.07 -18.82 -5.72
C ALA A 222 11.97 -18.72 -6.96
N GLU A 223 11.36 -18.58 -8.13
CA GLU A 223 12.10 -18.41 -9.39
C GLU A 223 12.87 -17.07 -9.44
N LEU A 224 12.26 -16.01 -8.91
CA LEU A 224 12.94 -14.72 -8.79
C LEU A 224 14.15 -14.81 -7.87
N PHE A 225 13.99 -15.45 -6.71
CA PHE A 225 15.07 -15.58 -5.73
C PHE A 225 16.20 -16.46 -6.26
N GLU A 226 15.87 -17.57 -6.93
CA GLU A 226 16.86 -18.45 -7.57
C GLU A 226 17.70 -17.69 -8.61
N ARG A 227 17.06 -16.93 -9.50
CA ARG A 227 17.75 -16.10 -10.52
C ARG A 227 18.74 -15.10 -9.92
N HIS A 228 18.47 -14.63 -8.70
CA HIS A 228 19.32 -13.64 -8.02
C HIS A 228 20.21 -14.24 -6.92
N GLY A 229 20.28 -15.57 -6.82
CA GLY A 229 21.08 -16.25 -5.80
C GLY A 229 20.65 -15.88 -4.38
N ILE A 230 19.36 -15.64 -4.16
CA ILE A 230 18.78 -15.37 -2.84
C ILE A 230 18.36 -16.70 -2.23
N SER A 231 19.03 -17.08 -1.14
CA SER A 231 18.67 -18.29 -0.38
C SER A 231 17.52 -18.00 0.56
N MET A 232 16.45 -18.81 0.52
CA MET A 232 15.27 -18.67 1.36
C MET A 232 14.77 -20.02 1.87
N ASP A 233 14.45 -20.08 3.16
CA ASP A 233 13.72 -21.22 3.72
C ASP A 233 12.21 -21.05 3.48
N PHE A 234 11.73 -21.58 2.37
CA PHE A 234 10.32 -21.57 2.02
C PHE A 234 9.46 -22.47 2.91
N SER A 235 10.05 -23.40 3.69
CA SER A 235 9.30 -24.37 4.51
C SER A 235 8.53 -23.70 5.65
N ARG A 236 9.00 -22.55 6.14
CA ARG A 236 8.34 -21.76 7.21
C ARG A 236 6.92 -21.35 6.86
N ARG A 237 6.65 -21.03 5.61
CA ARG A 237 5.32 -20.59 5.13
C ARG A 237 4.67 -21.59 4.18
N GLY A 238 5.46 -22.38 3.46
CA GLY A 238 5.00 -23.15 2.31
C GLY A 238 4.55 -22.26 1.15
N PHE A 239 4.12 -22.89 0.07
CA PHE A 239 3.62 -22.18 -1.11
C PHE A 239 2.10 -22.06 -1.10
N PHE A 240 1.60 -20.97 -1.68
CA PHE A 240 0.18 -20.75 -1.90
C PHE A 240 -0.33 -21.72 -2.98
N ASP A 241 -1.41 -22.42 -2.64
CA ASP A 241 -2.15 -23.28 -3.54
C ASP A 241 -3.57 -22.69 -3.69
N PRO A 242 -3.98 -22.27 -4.90
CA PRO A 242 -5.31 -21.72 -5.14
C PRO A 242 -6.44 -22.73 -4.91
N GLU A 243 -6.15 -24.04 -4.98
CA GLU A 243 -7.14 -25.10 -4.75
C GLU A 243 -7.32 -25.43 -3.26
N GLU A 244 -6.41 -24.98 -2.41
CA GLU A 244 -6.49 -25.25 -0.96
C GLU A 244 -7.64 -24.46 -0.31
N LYS A 245 -8.62 -25.20 0.22
CA LYS A 245 -9.74 -24.59 0.92
C LYS A 245 -9.30 -24.07 2.29
N PRO A 246 -9.65 -22.81 2.66
CA PRO A 246 -9.32 -22.29 3.97
C PRO A 246 -9.94 -23.12 5.08
N PRO A 247 -9.19 -23.42 6.15
CA PRO A 247 -9.68 -24.23 7.28
C PRO A 247 -10.87 -23.54 7.98
N CYS A 248 -11.77 -24.34 8.57
CA CYS A 248 -12.97 -23.83 9.26
C CYS A 248 -12.62 -22.76 10.33
N SER A 249 -11.48 -22.90 11.01
CA SER A 249 -10.99 -21.90 11.97
C SER A 249 -10.71 -20.51 11.34
N ALA A 250 -10.35 -20.45 10.07
CA ALA A 250 -10.17 -19.19 9.36
C ALA A 250 -11.52 -18.49 9.10
N ARG A 251 -12.59 -19.26 8.82
CA ARG A 251 -13.95 -18.73 8.67
C ARG A 251 -14.46 -18.06 9.95
N ILE A 252 -14.24 -18.70 11.11
CA ILE A 252 -14.63 -18.17 12.43
C ILE A 252 -13.83 -16.90 12.75
N ARG A 253 -12.50 -16.90 12.49
CA ARG A 253 -11.66 -15.70 12.67
C ARG A 253 -12.11 -14.54 11.77
N ASN A 254 -12.49 -14.82 10.53
CA ASN A 254 -13.00 -13.82 9.61
C ASN A 254 -14.35 -13.24 10.04
N ALA A 255 -15.25 -14.06 10.58
CA ALA A 255 -16.52 -13.59 11.16
C ALA A 255 -16.28 -12.65 12.35
N ALA A 256 -15.38 -13.00 13.26
CA ALA A 256 -15.01 -12.17 14.40
C ALA A 256 -14.33 -10.85 13.99
N ARG A 257 -13.49 -10.88 12.95
CA ARG A 257 -12.90 -9.66 12.36
C ARG A 257 -13.96 -8.77 11.71
N ASN A 258 -14.97 -9.36 11.07
CA ASN A 258 -16.08 -8.61 10.47
C ASN A 258 -16.94 -7.89 11.53
N TRP A 259 -17.12 -8.48 12.70
CA TRP A 259 -17.81 -7.82 13.81
C TRP A 259 -17.06 -6.57 14.30
N LYS A 260 -15.73 -6.62 14.40
CA LYS A 260 -14.92 -5.50 14.88
C LYS A 260 -15.01 -4.24 14.00
N THR A 261 -15.41 -4.37 12.74
CA THR A 261 -15.54 -3.25 11.79
C THR A 261 -16.95 -2.63 11.73
N TRP A 262 -17.80 -2.90 12.72
CA TRP A 262 -19.17 -2.36 12.73
C TRP A 262 -19.22 -0.81 12.70
N ARG A 263 -18.25 -0.15 13.37
CA ARG A 263 -18.13 1.32 13.39
C ARG A 263 -17.84 1.86 12.00
N SER A 264 -16.88 1.28 11.28
CA SER A 264 -16.59 1.65 9.88
C SER A 264 -17.82 1.48 8.98
N ARG A 265 -18.63 0.44 9.20
CA ARG A 265 -19.85 0.22 8.42
C ARG A 265 -20.94 1.27 8.72
N LEU A 266 -21.09 1.69 9.97
CA LEU A 266 -22.03 2.77 10.34
C LEU A 266 -21.58 4.11 9.77
N GLU A 267 -20.27 4.42 9.89
CA GLU A 267 -19.68 5.61 9.29
C GLU A 267 -19.97 5.67 7.78
N LEU A 268 -19.65 4.59 7.05
CA LEU A 268 -19.89 4.51 5.61
C LEU A 268 -21.37 4.66 5.23
N ARG A 269 -22.29 4.14 6.03
CA ARG A 269 -23.74 4.35 5.81
C ARG A 269 -24.10 5.83 5.93
N SER A 270 -23.54 6.51 6.93
CA SER A 270 -23.75 7.96 7.13
C SER A 270 -23.16 8.78 5.98
N MET A 271 -21.92 8.50 5.60
CA MET A 271 -21.22 9.16 4.48
C MET A 271 -21.97 8.96 3.16
N LYS A 272 -22.41 7.74 2.86
CA LYS A 272 -23.19 7.44 1.66
C LYS A 272 -24.51 8.25 1.61
N ARG A 273 -25.22 8.33 2.74
CA ARG A 273 -26.48 9.10 2.80
C ARG A 273 -26.24 10.59 2.53
N ARG A 274 -25.18 11.17 3.06
CA ARG A 274 -24.80 12.56 2.82
C ARG A 274 -24.45 12.77 1.35
N PHE A 275 -23.57 11.94 0.82
CA PHE A 275 -23.13 11.95 -0.58
C PHE A 275 -24.33 11.93 -1.55
N LEU A 276 -25.29 11.00 -1.37
CA LEU A 276 -26.47 10.89 -2.22
C LEU A 276 -27.41 12.09 -2.09
N ARG A 277 -27.52 12.73 -0.90
CA ARG A 277 -28.30 13.96 -0.74
C ARG A 277 -27.70 15.12 -1.51
N GLU A 278 -26.37 15.25 -1.47
CA GLU A 278 -25.65 16.30 -2.20
C GLU A 278 -25.76 16.10 -3.72
N GLU A 279 -25.66 14.85 -4.22
CA GLU A 279 -25.85 14.55 -5.65
C GLU A 279 -27.28 14.91 -6.12
N ASN A 280 -28.30 14.52 -5.37
CA ASN A 280 -29.69 14.84 -5.71
C ASN A 280 -29.97 16.36 -5.66
N ALA A 281 -29.28 17.09 -4.79
CA ALA A 281 -29.41 18.55 -4.73
C ALA A 281 -28.74 19.26 -5.91
N CYS A 282 -27.64 18.69 -6.45
CA CYS A 282 -26.93 19.23 -7.63
C CYS A 282 -27.55 18.80 -8.96
N GLY A 283 -28.26 17.68 -9.01
CA GLY A 283 -28.93 17.16 -10.23
C GLY A 283 -30.35 17.65 -10.46
N GLY A 284 -30.87 18.48 -9.58
CA GLY A 284 -32.23 19.04 -9.63
C GLY A 284 -32.36 20.47 -10.22
N ASN A 285 -31.32 20.95 -10.94
CA ASN A 285 -31.35 22.22 -11.67
C ASN A 285 -31.37 22.00 -13.17
#